data_8224af044e3cc21d73588efa2a5b75fb
#
_entry.id   8224af044e3cc21d73588efa2a5b75fb
#
_cell.length_a   1.000
_cell.length_b   1.000
_cell.length_c   1.000
_cell.angle_alpha   90.00
_cell.angle_beta   90.00
_cell.angle_gamma   90.00
#
_symmetry.space_group_name_H-M   'P 1'
#
loop_
_entity.id
_entity.type
_entity.pdbx_description
1 polymer ?
#
loop_
_entity_poly.entity_id
_entity_poly.type
_entity_poly.pdbx_seq_one_letter_code
_entity_poly.pdbx_strand_id
1 'polypeptide(L)'
;LRDSLITRARNKLVAEFLKQKEYTHLFFIDADIVFEPQQFIRVLLYEQPLTCASYPIKHESPIEKGDASFGWCMNFPLGKYDLADNDKGFKTVNYAGTGFMCIERKVFEQILKKYPTIKYKTDVRANIDNEREAVAVLGNEEYAFFDCGIQGQGVLEDKENTQRYLSEDYFFCALWKQCDGEIWCDLTSTLKHIGIKEYT
;
A
#
# COMPACT_ATOMS: atom_id res chain seq x y z
N LEU A 1 -12.86 7.11 8.17
CA LEU A 1 -11.83 7.76 8.98
C LEU A 1 -11.65 9.21 8.51
N ARG A 2 -11.79 10.18 9.42
CA ARG A 2 -11.48 11.60 9.14
C ARG A 2 -10.05 11.85 9.60
N ASP A 3 -9.06 11.46 8.82
CA ASP A 3 -7.66 11.74 9.09
C ASP A 3 -7.04 12.41 7.86
N SER A 4 -6.34 13.50 8.05
CA SER A 4 -5.70 14.27 6.98
C SER A 4 -4.35 13.69 6.56
N LEU A 5 -3.77 12.80 7.38
CA LEU A 5 -2.49 12.15 7.11
C LEU A 5 -2.73 10.72 6.64
N ILE A 6 -2.45 10.45 5.38
CA ILE A 6 -2.72 9.16 4.74
C ILE A 6 -1.99 7.99 5.43
N THR A 7 -0.74 8.18 5.83
CA THR A 7 0.05 7.18 6.56
C THR A 7 -0.67 6.75 7.84
N ARG A 8 -1.12 7.71 8.64
CA ARG A 8 -1.84 7.44 9.89
C ARG A 8 -3.21 6.82 9.64
N ALA A 9 -3.93 7.25 8.60
CA ALA A 9 -5.22 6.66 8.22
C ALA A 9 -5.08 5.18 7.87
N ARG A 10 -4.10 4.82 7.04
CA ARG A 10 -3.83 3.41 6.65
C ARG A 10 -3.41 2.58 7.86
N ASN A 11 -2.52 3.08 8.72
CA ASN A 11 -2.07 2.38 9.92
C ASN A 11 -3.21 2.10 10.89
N LYS A 12 -4.14 3.05 11.09
CA LYS A 12 -5.35 2.85 11.89
C LYS A 12 -6.25 1.74 11.33
N LEU A 13 -6.44 1.70 9.99
CA LEU A 13 -7.22 0.64 9.35
C LEU A 13 -6.57 -0.73 9.57
N VAL A 14 -5.25 -0.83 9.46
CA VAL A 14 -4.52 -2.07 9.78
C VAL A 14 -4.69 -2.43 11.25
N ALA A 15 -4.56 -1.48 12.16
CA ALA A 15 -4.73 -1.74 13.60
C ALA A 15 -6.14 -2.28 13.91
N GLU A 16 -7.20 -1.71 13.32
CA GLU A 16 -8.56 -2.22 13.47
C GLU A 16 -8.73 -3.61 12.84
N PHE A 17 -8.17 -3.85 11.67
CA PHE A 17 -8.15 -5.17 11.03
C PHE A 17 -7.46 -6.22 11.90
N LEU A 18 -6.31 -5.91 12.47
CA LEU A 18 -5.54 -6.85 13.29
C LEU A 18 -6.25 -7.23 14.60
N LYS A 19 -7.12 -6.37 15.13
CA LYS A 19 -7.98 -6.68 16.31
C LYS A 19 -9.05 -7.72 15.98
N GLN A 20 -9.54 -7.77 14.76
CA GLN A 20 -10.59 -8.67 14.30
C GLN A 20 -9.97 -9.96 13.76
N LYS A 21 -9.79 -10.96 14.62
CA LYS A 21 -9.05 -12.19 14.31
C LYS A 21 -9.69 -13.06 13.22
N GLU A 22 -10.99 -12.91 13.00
CA GLU A 22 -11.77 -13.62 12.00
C GLU A 22 -11.54 -13.15 10.57
N TYR A 23 -11.03 -11.92 10.38
CA TYR A 23 -10.75 -11.40 9.05
C TYR A 23 -9.39 -11.87 8.55
N THR A 24 -9.37 -12.43 7.35
CA THR A 24 -8.18 -13.01 6.73
C THR A 24 -7.45 -12.05 5.79
N HIS A 25 -8.19 -11.11 5.19
CA HIS A 25 -7.68 -10.16 4.21
C HIS A 25 -8.11 -8.74 4.54
N LEU A 26 -7.24 -7.78 4.27
CA LEU A 26 -7.53 -6.36 4.22
C LEU A 26 -7.44 -5.89 2.77
N PHE A 27 -8.51 -5.29 2.25
CA PHE A 27 -8.52 -4.72 0.91
C PHE A 27 -8.58 -3.20 0.98
N PHE A 28 -7.54 -2.53 0.53
CA PHE A 28 -7.54 -1.07 0.35
C PHE A 28 -8.12 -0.71 -1.01
N ILE A 29 -9.06 0.22 -1.01
CA ILE A 29 -9.63 0.83 -2.21
C ILE A 29 -9.71 2.34 -1.93
N ASP A 30 -8.96 3.13 -2.70
CA ASP A 30 -9.03 4.59 -2.58
C ASP A 30 -10.34 5.11 -3.16
N ALA A 31 -10.88 6.16 -2.57
CA ALA A 31 -12.22 6.68 -2.88
C ALA A 31 -12.37 7.23 -4.32
N ASP A 32 -11.26 7.43 -5.00
CA ASP A 32 -11.16 7.93 -6.37
C ASP A 32 -10.77 6.84 -7.39
N ILE A 33 -10.80 5.58 -6.98
CA ILE A 33 -10.65 4.42 -7.88
C ILE A 33 -12.02 3.90 -8.29
N VAL A 34 -12.26 3.80 -9.61
CA VAL A 34 -13.44 3.15 -10.18
C VAL A 34 -13.05 1.78 -10.68
N PHE A 35 -13.83 0.78 -10.30
CA PHE A 35 -13.62 -0.61 -10.65
C PHE A 35 -14.94 -1.36 -10.85
N GLU A 36 -14.87 -2.46 -11.57
CA GLU A 36 -15.97 -3.41 -11.70
C GLU A 36 -15.83 -4.55 -10.66
N PRO A 37 -16.92 -5.12 -10.15
CA PRO A 37 -16.87 -6.18 -9.14
C PRO A 37 -15.97 -7.36 -9.54
N GLN A 38 -15.88 -7.68 -10.82
CA GLN A 38 -15.03 -8.75 -11.34
C GLN A 38 -13.56 -8.51 -11.09
N GLN A 39 -13.10 -7.25 -11.13
CA GLN A 39 -11.71 -6.87 -10.86
C GLN A 39 -11.35 -7.09 -9.39
N PHE A 40 -12.28 -6.76 -8.49
CA PHE A 40 -12.13 -7.04 -7.06
C PHE A 40 -12.02 -8.55 -6.80
N ILE A 41 -12.95 -9.33 -7.35
CA ILE A 41 -12.97 -10.79 -7.19
C ILE A 41 -11.70 -11.42 -7.78
N ARG A 42 -11.25 -10.92 -8.93
CA ARG A 42 -10.04 -11.40 -9.60
C ARG A 42 -8.79 -11.23 -8.75
N VAL A 43 -8.60 -10.05 -8.13
CA VAL A 43 -7.47 -9.77 -7.24
C VAL A 43 -7.54 -10.62 -5.97
N LEU A 44 -8.75 -10.77 -5.38
CA LEU A 44 -8.95 -11.58 -4.18
C LEU A 44 -8.68 -13.07 -4.41
N LEU A 45 -9.16 -13.63 -5.53
CA LEU A 45 -9.04 -15.06 -5.84
C LEU A 45 -7.69 -15.46 -6.46
N TYR A 46 -6.76 -14.55 -6.61
CA TYR A 46 -5.41 -14.90 -7.08
C TYR A 46 -4.60 -15.66 -6.03
N GLU A 47 -5.03 -15.61 -4.76
CA GLU A 47 -4.49 -16.41 -3.64
C GLU A 47 -2.99 -16.22 -3.38
N GLN A 48 -2.48 -15.00 -3.59
CA GLN A 48 -1.14 -14.60 -3.19
C GLN A 48 -1.20 -13.64 -2.00
N PRO A 49 -0.19 -13.64 -1.12
CA PRO A 49 -0.21 -12.85 0.12
C PRO A 49 -0.43 -11.36 -0.08
N LEU A 50 0.10 -10.80 -1.15
CA LEU A 50 -0.04 -9.41 -1.54
C LEU A 50 -0.36 -9.31 -3.03
N THR A 51 -1.58 -8.92 -3.33
CA THR A 51 -2.09 -8.73 -4.70
C THR A 51 -2.64 -7.33 -4.89
N CYS A 52 -2.50 -6.79 -6.07
CA CYS A 52 -3.05 -5.49 -6.42
C CYS A 52 -3.50 -5.47 -7.89
N ALA A 53 -4.15 -4.40 -8.31
CA ALA A 53 -4.33 -4.10 -9.72
C ALA A 53 -3.74 -2.73 -10.03
N SER A 54 -3.19 -2.60 -11.22
CA SER A 54 -2.62 -1.34 -11.68
C SER A 54 -3.72 -0.35 -12.05
N TYR A 55 -3.46 0.94 -11.79
CA TYR A 55 -4.31 2.05 -12.21
C TYR A 55 -3.43 3.22 -12.68
N PRO A 56 -3.94 4.07 -13.58
CA PRO A 56 -3.16 5.17 -14.11
C PRO A 56 -2.88 6.23 -13.05
N ILE A 57 -1.70 6.85 -13.10
CA ILE A 57 -1.42 8.05 -12.31
C ILE A 57 -2.17 9.25 -12.91
N LYS A 58 -2.52 10.24 -12.07
CA LYS A 58 -3.12 11.49 -12.52
C LYS A 58 -2.05 12.40 -13.13
N HIS A 59 -1.71 12.16 -14.39
CA HIS A 59 -0.72 12.95 -15.13
C HIS A 59 -1.33 13.61 -16.34
N GLU A 60 -0.97 14.87 -16.63
CA GLU A 60 -1.57 15.64 -17.72
C GLU A 60 -0.89 15.45 -19.08
N SER A 61 0.34 14.99 -19.09
CA SER A 61 1.07 14.78 -20.35
C SER A 61 0.65 13.46 -21.02
N PRO A 62 0.53 13.44 -22.36
CA PRO A 62 0.35 12.19 -23.09
C PRO A 62 1.53 11.25 -22.77
N ILE A 63 1.23 10.05 -22.37
CA ILE A 63 2.23 9.00 -22.23
C ILE A 63 2.66 8.64 -23.63
N GLU A 64 3.94 8.82 -23.97
CA GLU A 64 4.45 8.36 -25.27
C GLU A 64 4.27 6.84 -25.34
N LYS A 65 3.69 6.39 -26.47
CA LYS A 65 3.45 4.96 -26.71
C LYS A 65 4.77 4.21 -26.64
N GLY A 66 4.96 3.39 -25.62
CA GLY A 66 6.13 2.51 -25.48
C GLY A 66 6.74 2.50 -24.08
N ASP A 67 6.46 3.47 -23.22
CA ASP A 67 6.96 3.47 -21.84
C ASP A 67 5.85 3.10 -20.87
N ALA A 68 5.66 1.80 -20.67
CA ALA A 68 4.58 1.24 -19.84
C ALA A 68 4.71 1.56 -18.35
N SER A 69 5.86 2.09 -17.89
CA SER A 69 6.12 2.29 -16.45
C SER A 69 5.75 3.68 -15.95
N PHE A 70 5.79 4.71 -16.78
CA PHE A 70 5.61 6.11 -16.35
C PHE A 70 4.15 6.57 -16.15
N GLY A 71 3.18 5.75 -16.51
CA GLY A 71 1.76 6.12 -16.41
C GLY A 71 0.96 5.36 -15.36
N TRP A 72 1.56 4.42 -14.64
CA TRP A 72 0.85 3.48 -13.77
C TRP A 72 1.40 3.49 -12.34
N CYS A 73 0.51 3.28 -11.35
CA CYS A 73 0.87 3.23 -9.94
C CYS A 73 1.58 1.91 -9.56
N MET A 74 2.63 1.57 -10.30
CA MET A 74 3.48 0.40 -10.03
C MET A 74 4.87 0.59 -10.61
N ASN A 75 5.85 -0.19 -10.12
CA ASN A 75 7.19 -0.26 -10.69
C ASN A 75 7.62 -1.71 -10.90
N PHE A 76 8.11 -2.01 -12.09
CA PHE A 76 8.74 -3.29 -12.39
C PHE A 76 10.19 -3.36 -11.87
N PRO A 77 10.75 -4.57 -11.66
CA PRO A 77 12.17 -4.75 -11.47
C PRO A 77 12.95 -4.23 -12.70
N LEU A 78 14.08 -3.55 -12.45
CA LEU A 78 14.94 -3.04 -13.52
C LEU A 78 15.29 -4.15 -14.54
N GLY A 79 15.11 -3.85 -15.83
CA GLY A 79 15.40 -4.78 -16.93
C GLY A 79 14.40 -5.91 -17.13
N LYS A 80 13.30 -5.97 -16.38
CA LYS A 80 12.24 -6.99 -16.51
C LYS A 80 10.92 -6.38 -16.97
N TYR A 81 10.94 -5.66 -18.08
CA TYR A 81 9.72 -5.20 -18.77
C TYR A 81 9.05 -6.29 -19.60
N ASP A 82 9.56 -7.53 -19.49
CA ASP A 82 8.96 -8.64 -20.19
C ASP A 82 7.58 -8.92 -19.62
N LEU A 83 6.56 -8.55 -20.38
CA LEU A 83 5.15 -8.81 -20.11
C LEU A 83 4.80 -10.29 -20.34
N ALA A 84 5.78 -11.16 -20.57
CA ALA A 84 5.56 -12.58 -20.75
C ALA A 84 5.02 -13.19 -19.46
N ASP A 85 3.94 -13.78 -19.58
CA ASP A 85 2.87 -14.06 -18.68
C ASP A 85 3.04 -15.28 -17.77
N ASN A 86 2.36 -15.18 -16.63
CA ASN A 86 1.56 -16.33 -16.28
C ASN A 86 0.23 -16.21 -17.07
N ASP A 87 -0.38 -17.31 -17.45
CA ASP A 87 -1.65 -17.40 -18.21
C ASP A 87 -2.82 -16.62 -17.58
N LYS A 88 -2.62 -16.04 -16.39
CA LYS A 88 -3.62 -15.31 -15.59
C LYS A 88 -3.51 -13.80 -15.67
N GLY A 89 -2.49 -13.23 -16.30
CA GLY A 89 -2.27 -11.79 -16.46
C GLY A 89 -1.76 -11.07 -15.20
N PHE A 90 -1.22 -11.80 -14.22
CA PHE A 90 -0.54 -11.23 -13.05
C PHE A 90 0.96 -11.27 -13.21
N LYS A 91 1.63 -10.25 -12.69
CA LYS A 91 3.10 -10.16 -12.63
C LYS A 91 3.60 -9.69 -11.29
N THR A 92 4.82 -10.09 -10.96
CA THR A 92 5.52 -9.53 -9.81
C THR A 92 6.04 -8.14 -10.13
N VAL A 93 5.86 -7.23 -9.18
CA VAL A 93 6.33 -5.84 -9.27
C VAL A 93 7.21 -5.50 -8.06
N ASN A 94 8.03 -4.47 -8.17
CA ASN A 94 8.85 -3.99 -7.06
C ASN A 94 8.03 -3.18 -6.07
N TYR A 95 7.16 -2.33 -6.58
CA TYR A 95 6.32 -1.43 -5.83
C TYR A 95 4.97 -1.30 -6.50
N ALA A 96 3.94 -1.10 -5.71
CA ALA A 96 2.58 -0.83 -6.17
C ALA A 96 1.90 0.19 -5.24
N GLY A 97 1.02 1.00 -5.81
CA GLY A 97 0.15 1.88 -5.04
C GLY A 97 -0.92 1.10 -4.29
N THR A 98 -1.34 1.58 -3.14
CA THR A 98 -2.36 0.94 -2.30
C THR A 98 -3.80 1.27 -2.69
N GLY A 99 -4.02 2.04 -3.75
CA GLY A 99 -5.36 2.43 -4.19
C GLY A 99 -6.28 1.28 -4.60
N PHE A 100 -5.70 0.10 -4.91
CA PHE A 100 -6.46 -1.14 -5.13
C PHE A 100 -5.58 -2.35 -4.79
N MET A 101 -5.51 -2.70 -3.49
CA MET A 101 -4.57 -3.68 -2.98
C MET A 101 -5.21 -4.60 -1.93
N CYS A 102 -5.08 -5.91 -2.12
CA CYS A 102 -5.49 -6.97 -1.22
C CYS A 102 -4.29 -7.54 -0.48
N ILE A 103 -4.37 -7.61 0.84
CA ILE A 103 -3.27 -8.00 1.73
C ILE A 103 -3.77 -9.09 2.67
N GLU A 104 -3.16 -10.27 2.64
CA GLU A 104 -3.43 -11.30 3.64
C GLU A 104 -2.89 -10.90 5.03
N ARG A 105 -3.57 -11.32 6.07
CA ARG A 105 -3.17 -11.11 7.47
C ARG A 105 -1.72 -11.52 7.74
N LYS A 106 -1.28 -12.64 7.18
CA LYS A 106 0.08 -13.16 7.37
C LYS A 106 1.19 -12.19 6.93
N VAL A 107 0.90 -11.28 5.98
CA VAL A 107 1.86 -10.24 5.54
C VAL A 107 2.20 -9.31 6.70
N PHE A 108 1.18 -8.80 7.38
CA PHE A 108 1.37 -7.94 8.55
C PHE A 108 2.07 -8.68 9.69
N GLU A 109 1.70 -9.93 9.95
CA GLU A 109 2.29 -10.75 11.01
C GLU A 109 3.78 -11.04 10.75
N GLN A 110 4.16 -11.31 9.49
CA GLN A 110 5.57 -11.54 9.12
C GLN A 110 6.39 -10.25 9.21
N ILE A 111 5.84 -9.11 8.78
CA ILE A 111 6.49 -7.82 8.93
C ILE A 111 6.71 -7.49 10.40
N LEU A 112 5.71 -7.67 11.27
CA LEU A 112 5.85 -7.43 12.72
C LEU A 112 6.87 -8.36 13.37
N LYS A 113 6.95 -9.61 12.93
CA LYS A 113 7.95 -10.55 13.43
C LYS A 113 9.37 -10.09 13.10
N LYS A 114 9.59 -9.53 11.91
CA LYS A 114 10.90 -9.01 11.48
C LYS A 114 11.20 -7.63 12.04
N TYR A 115 10.20 -6.76 12.11
CA TYR A 115 10.32 -5.36 12.50
C TYR A 115 9.43 -4.99 13.70
N PRO A 116 9.66 -5.55 14.89
CA PRO A 116 8.83 -5.26 16.08
C PRO A 116 8.95 -3.79 16.53
N THR A 117 9.95 -3.07 16.04
CA THR A 117 10.22 -1.66 16.38
C THR A 117 9.36 -0.64 15.64
N ILE A 118 8.58 -1.06 14.62
CA ILE A 118 7.66 -0.14 13.92
C ILE A 118 6.42 0.24 14.73
N LYS A 119 6.40 -0.13 16.00
CA LYS A 119 5.34 0.14 16.95
C LYS A 119 5.38 1.59 17.42
N TYR A 120 4.24 2.24 17.49
CA TYR A 120 4.11 3.60 18.01
C TYR A 120 2.84 3.77 18.86
N LYS A 121 2.76 4.87 19.59
CA LYS A 121 1.56 5.26 20.35
C LYS A 121 0.88 6.42 19.66
N THR A 122 -0.43 6.34 19.55
CA THR A 122 -1.23 7.41 18.98
C THR A 122 -1.49 8.52 20.00
N ASP A 123 -1.66 9.74 19.52
CA ASP A 123 -2.22 10.82 20.33
C ASP A 123 -3.74 10.67 20.40
N VAL A 124 -4.28 10.56 21.60
CA VAL A 124 -5.72 10.62 21.85
C VAL A 124 -6.04 11.92 22.55
N ARG A 125 -6.97 12.69 21.99
CA ARG A 125 -7.57 13.79 22.73
C ARG A 125 -8.59 13.19 23.71
N ALA A 126 -8.26 13.15 24.99
CA ALA A 126 -9.27 12.90 26.02
C ALA A 126 -10.16 14.13 26.12
N ASN A 127 -11.47 13.98 25.86
CA ASN A 127 -12.47 14.94 26.30
C ASN A 127 -12.58 14.77 27.83
N ILE A 128 -11.89 15.61 28.57
CA ILE A 128 -12.16 15.78 29.98
C ILE A 128 -13.42 16.64 30.04
N ASP A 129 -14.48 16.12 30.65
CA ASP A 129 -15.70 16.84 30.91
C ASP A 129 -15.37 18.19 31.58
N ASN A 130 -15.83 19.25 30.95
CA ASN A 130 -15.68 20.66 31.35
C ASN A 130 -14.32 21.33 31.02
N GLU A 131 -14.32 21.98 29.87
CA GLU A 131 -13.61 23.20 29.55
C GLU A 131 -12.10 23.23 29.34
N ARG A 132 -11.72 23.52 28.13
CA ARG A 132 -10.57 24.30 27.64
C ARG A 132 -9.18 23.68 27.59
N GLU A 133 -8.89 22.54 28.18
CA GLU A 133 -7.58 21.90 27.99
C GLU A 133 -7.74 20.48 27.49
N ALA A 134 -7.63 20.31 26.17
CA ALA A 134 -7.43 18.99 25.57
C ALA A 134 -6.00 18.53 25.89
N VAL A 135 -5.83 17.76 26.94
CA VAL A 135 -4.56 17.10 27.23
C VAL A 135 -4.35 15.98 26.21
N ALA A 136 -3.26 16.02 25.46
CA ALA A 136 -2.85 14.91 24.64
C ALA A 136 -2.49 13.72 25.52
N VAL A 137 -3.32 12.69 25.52
CA VAL A 137 -3.04 11.44 26.23
C VAL A 137 -2.50 10.45 25.20
N LEU A 138 -1.44 9.71 25.55
CA LEU A 138 -0.94 8.63 24.71
C LEU A 138 -2.01 7.55 24.59
N GLY A 139 -2.41 7.26 23.37
CA GLY A 139 -3.44 6.28 23.03
C GLY A 139 -2.92 4.85 22.88
N ASN A 140 -3.65 4.06 22.11
CA ASN A 140 -3.32 2.67 21.87
C ASN A 140 -2.03 2.52 21.05
N GLU A 141 -1.40 1.36 21.18
CA GLU A 141 -0.29 0.97 20.32
C GLU A 141 -0.80 0.64 18.92
N GLU A 142 -0.17 1.23 17.92
CA GLU A 142 -0.36 0.96 16.50
C GLU A 142 1.00 0.67 15.85
N TYR A 143 0.99 0.38 14.56
CA TYR A 143 2.19 -0.04 13.84
C TYR A 143 2.35 0.77 12.55
N ALA A 144 3.54 1.31 12.31
CA ALA A 144 3.88 2.10 11.15
C ALA A 144 4.19 1.21 9.94
N PHE A 145 3.20 0.44 9.47
CA PHE A 145 3.32 -0.32 8.23
C PHE A 145 3.40 0.59 7.01
N PHE A 146 2.64 1.69 7.05
CA PHE A 146 2.60 2.71 6.03
C PHE A 146 3.22 3.96 6.60
N ASP A 147 4.48 4.19 6.26
CA ASP A 147 5.23 5.38 6.64
C ASP A 147 6.04 5.89 5.43
N CYS A 148 6.61 7.06 5.53
CA CYS A 148 7.54 7.55 4.53
C CYS A 148 8.96 7.45 5.07
N GLY A 149 9.93 7.11 4.21
CA GLY A 149 11.29 6.93 4.67
C GLY A 149 12.32 6.94 3.56
N ILE A 150 13.59 6.98 3.96
CA ILE A 150 14.73 6.91 3.05
C ILE A 150 15.36 5.52 3.15
N GLN A 151 15.59 4.87 2.01
CA GLN A 151 16.32 3.59 1.98
C GLN A 151 17.70 3.75 2.61
N GLY A 152 18.10 2.74 3.40
CA GLY A 152 19.32 2.80 4.20
C GLY A 152 19.17 3.48 5.57
N GLN A 153 17.95 3.93 5.92
CA GLN A 153 17.66 4.53 7.23
C GLN A 153 16.54 3.77 7.95
N GLY A 154 16.65 3.73 9.28
CA GLY A 154 15.66 3.05 10.13
C GLY A 154 15.54 1.55 9.83
N VAL A 155 14.34 1.12 9.43
CA VAL A 155 14.04 -0.28 9.09
C VAL A 155 14.20 -0.60 7.60
N LEU A 156 14.45 0.41 6.77
CA LEU A 156 14.58 0.24 5.33
C LEU A 156 16.02 -0.11 4.94
N GLU A 157 16.21 -1.30 4.37
CA GLU A 157 17.47 -1.69 3.75
C GLU A 157 17.68 -0.93 2.43
N ASP A 158 18.95 -0.64 2.09
CA ASP A 158 19.34 -0.06 0.80
C ASP A 158 20.47 -0.87 0.17
N LYS A 159 20.10 -1.98 -0.46
CA LYS A 159 21.06 -2.88 -1.11
C LYS A 159 21.69 -2.29 -2.37
N GLU A 160 21.05 -1.29 -2.95
CA GLU A 160 21.48 -0.64 -4.20
C GLU A 160 22.17 0.71 -3.96
N ASN A 161 22.30 1.13 -2.70
CA ASN A 161 22.87 2.41 -2.29
C ASN A 161 22.26 3.63 -3.03
N THR A 162 20.95 3.62 -3.16
CA THR A 162 20.17 4.64 -3.90
C THR A 162 19.75 5.81 -3.03
N GLN A 163 19.64 5.61 -1.72
CA GLN A 163 19.08 6.55 -0.73
C GLN A 163 17.72 7.11 -1.18
N ARG A 164 16.92 6.28 -1.83
CA ARG A 164 15.63 6.67 -2.41
C ARG A 164 14.64 7.01 -1.31
N TYR A 165 13.93 8.14 -1.44
CA TYR A 165 12.76 8.43 -0.63
C TYR A 165 11.57 7.60 -1.09
N LEU A 166 10.93 6.89 -0.18
CA LEU A 166 9.75 6.06 -0.41
C LEU A 166 8.50 6.73 0.17
N SER A 167 7.44 6.79 -0.63
CA SER A 167 6.08 7.08 -0.17
C SER A 167 5.55 5.94 0.71
N GLU A 168 4.41 6.14 1.36
CA GLU A 168 3.88 5.19 2.33
C GLU A 168 3.55 3.81 1.74
N ASP A 169 3.04 3.78 0.52
CA ASP A 169 2.77 2.56 -0.23
C ASP A 169 4.06 1.82 -0.61
N TYR A 170 5.07 2.55 -1.08
CA TYR A 170 6.37 1.98 -1.41
C TYR A 170 7.17 1.56 -0.17
N PHE A 171 7.01 2.27 0.94
CA PHE A 171 7.56 1.88 2.22
C PHE A 171 7.00 0.51 2.67
N PHE A 172 5.67 0.34 2.61
CA PHE A 172 5.02 -0.93 2.91
C PHE A 172 5.50 -2.05 1.98
N CYS A 173 5.56 -1.78 0.68
CA CYS A 173 6.11 -2.72 -0.30
C CYS A 173 7.56 -3.14 0.03
N ALA A 174 8.40 -2.18 0.43
CA ALA A 174 9.79 -2.47 0.82
C ALA A 174 9.87 -3.36 2.06
N LEU A 175 9.06 -3.09 3.10
CA LEU A 175 9.00 -3.95 4.29
C LEU A 175 8.62 -5.39 3.93
N TRP A 176 7.61 -5.57 3.06
CA TRP A 176 7.18 -6.89 2.63
C TRP A 176 8.25 -7.62 1.83
N LYS A 177 8.90 -6.94 0.87
CA LYS A 177 10.01 -7.51 0.09
C LYS A 177 11.22 -7.86 0.95
N GLN A 178 11.52 -7.09 1.98
CA GLN A 178 12.56 -7.42 2.96
C GLN A 178 12.21 -8.66 3.79
N CYS A 179 10.95 -9.08 3.82
CA CYS A 179 10.50 -10.37 4.37
C CYS A 179 10.49 -11.49 3.31
N ASP A 180 11.20 -11.32 2.19
CA ASP A 180 11.22 -12.23 1.04
C ASP A 180 9.84 -12.42 0.39
N GLY A 181 8.96 -11.44 0.54
CA GLY A 181 7.64 -11.43 -0.03
C GLY A 181 7.59 -10.90 -1.46
N GLU A 182 6.63 -11.38 -2.23
CA GLU A 182 6.35 -10.95 -3.59
C GLU A 182 5.09 -10.10 -3.64
N ILE A 183 5.06 -9.14 -4.58
CA ILE A 183 3.92 -8.28 -4.85
C ILE A 183 3.41 -8.63 -6.24
N TRP A 184 2.18 -9.14 -6.31
CA TRP A 184 1.56 -9.57 -7.55
C TRP A 184 0.56 -8.53 -8.04
N CYS A 185 0.76 -8.04 -9.25
CA CYS A 185 -0.08 -7.01 -9.86
C CYS A 185 -0.86 -7.57 -11.05
N ASP A 186 -2.18 -7.42 -11.04
CA ASP A 186 -3.03 -7.67 -12.19
C ASP A 186 -2.85 -6.56 -13.22
N LEU A 187 -2.33 -6.92 -14.38
CA LEU A 187 -2.08 -6.02 -15.50
C LEU A 187 -3.23 -5.99 -16.52
N THR A 188 -4.25 -6.83 -16.31
CA THR A 188 -5.40 -6.94 -17.23
C THR A 188 -6.62 -6.16 -16.75
N SER A 189 -6.67 -5.80 -15.47
CA SER A 189 -7.73 -4.96 -14.93
C SER A 189 -7.62 -3.52 -15.45
N THR A 190 -8.73 -3.00 -15.93
CA THR A 190 -8.84 -1.62 -16.44
C THR A 190 -9.49 -0.73 -15.38
N LEU A 191 -8.73 -0.40 -14.34
CA LEU A 191 -9.18 0.54 -13.31
C LEU A 191 -9.10 1.97 -13.83
N LYS A 192 -10.02 2.83 -13.35
CA LYS A 192 -9.99 4.26 -13.64
C LYS A 192 -9.65 5.05 -12.39
N HIS A 193 -8.87 6.10 -12.55
CA HIS A 193 -8.49 7.00 -11.47
C HIS A 193 -9.17 8.36 -11.69
N ILE A 194 -10.13 8.69 -10.83
CA ILE A 194 -10.92 9.92 -10.95
C ILE A 194 -10.17 11.10 -10.34
N GLY A 195 -10.14 12.23 -11.04
CA GLY A 195 -9.59 13.49 -10.58
C GLY A 195 -10.44 14.65 -11.07
N ILE A 196 -9.79 15.77 -11.41
CA ILE A 196 -10.45 16.88 -12.13
C ILE A 196 -10.99 16.37 -13.48
N LYS A 197 -10.32 15.37 -14.03
CA LYS A 197 -10.75 14.61 -15.21
C LYS A 197 -10.56 13.11 -14.95
N GLU A 198 -11.17 12.27 -15.77
CA GLU A 198 -10.96 10.83 -15.76
C GLU A 198 -9.61 10.47 -16.41
N TYR A 199 -8.84 9.63 -15.72
CA TYR A 199 -7.59 9.07 -16.25
C TYR A 199 -7.81 7.57 -16.52
N THR A 200 -7.59 7.14 -17.76
CA THR A 200 -7.86 5.78 -18.24
C THR A 200 -6.65 5.18 -18.94
#